data_db9ddc64c86e3308136f6d676b92128a
#
_entry.id   db9ddc64c86e3308136f6d676b92128a
#
_cell.length_a   1.000
_cell.length_b   1.000
_cell.length_c   1.000
_cell.angle_alpha   90.00
_cell.angle_beta   90.00
_cell.angle_gamma   90.00
#
_symmetry.space_group_name_H-M   'P 1'
#
loop_
_entity.id
_entity.type
_entity.pdbx_description
1 polymer ?
#
loop_
_entity_poly.entity_id
_entity_poly.type
_entity_poly.pdbx_seq_one_letter_code
_entity_poly.pdbx_strand_id
1 'polypeptide(L)'
;MTDEESKVGLALIYSLTRQESEMNPKATSAAGALGLMQLIPATANQMANKLGLTFDKSRLTDDTNYNLVLGTTYLSGLIKRYNGSLTLALAAYNAGPKNVRKWIRRYGDPTQNEIDEVDWIEQLPYPETRNYIQRVLEGNAVYNDLIMESSL
;
A
#
# COMPACT_ATOMS: atom_id res chain seq x y z
N MET A 1 -14.44 -3.26 -9.49
CA MET A 1 -13.24 -2.43 -9.77
C MET A 1 -13.56 -1.55 -10.96
N THR A 2 -13.53 -0.22 -10.77
CA THR A 2 -13.71 0.70 -11.87
C THR A 2 -12.47 0.74 -12.76
N ASP A 3 -12.60 1.14 -14.03
CA ASP A 3 -11.44 1.25 -14.94
C ASP A 3 -10.34 2.18 -14.43
N GLU A 4 -10.69 3.15 -13.58
CA GLU A 4 -9.72 4.04 -12.94
C GLU A 4 -8.96 3.36 -11.79
N GLU A 5 -9.64 2.52 -11.02
CA GLU A 5 -8.99 1.71 -9.96
C GLU A 5 -8.04 0.69 -10.56
N SER A 6 -8.36 0.14 -11.75
CA SER A 6 -7.47 -0.79 -12.45
C SER A 6 -6.26 -0.11 -13.08
N LYS A 7 -6.36 1.16 -13.47
CA LYS A 7 -5.26 1.92 -14.09
C LYS A 7 -4.21 2.40 -13.08
N VAL A 8 -4.63 2.72 -11.86
CA VAL A 8 -3.70 3.09 -10.77
C VAL A 8 -2.99 1.86 -10.23
N GLY A 9 -3.56 0.68 -10.49
CA GLY A 9 -3.29 -0.50 -9.71
C GLY A 9 -2.04 -1.28 -10.06
N LEU A 10 -1.78 -1.57 -11.34
CA LEU A 10 -0.84 -2.65 -11.66
C LEU A 10 0.61 -2.31 -11.28
N ALA A 11 1.12 -1.18 -11.71
CA ALA A 11 2.48 -0.76 -11.39
C ALA A 11 2.68 -0.58 -9.88
N LEU A 12 1.71 0.05 -9.23
CA LEU A 12 1.74 0.27 -7.79
C LEU A 12 1.67 -1.04 -7.00
N ILE A 13 0.81 -1.97 -7.40
CA ILE A 13 0.68 -3.29 -6.80
C ILE A 13 2.00 -4.06 -6.93
N TYR A 14 2.62 -4.05 -8.10
CA TYR A 14 3.92 -4.69 -8.30
C TYR A 14 5.01 -4.08 -7.41
N SER A 15 5.10 -2.76 -7.39
CA SER A 15 6.12 -2.07 -6.59
C SER A 15 5.92 -2.32 -5.09
N LEU A 16 4.70 -2.22 -4.60
CA LEU A 16 4.37 -2.47 -3.20
C LEU A 16 4.65 -3.93 -2.84
N THR A 17 4.19 -4.87 -3.64
CA THR A 17 4.38 -6.30 -3.39
C THR A 17 5.86 -6.67 -3.35
N ARG A 18 6.65 -6.12 -4.26
CA ARG A 18 8.11 -6.30 -4.25
C ARG A 18 8.73 -5.76 -2.97
N GLN A 19 8.33 -4.57 -2.53
CA GLN A 19 8.84 -3.97 -1.30
C GLN A 19 8.43 -4.78 -0.06
N GLU A 20 7.20 -5.29 -0.03
CA GLU A 20 6.68 -6.01 1.13
C GLU A 20 7.25 -7.42 1.27
N SER A 21 7.30 -8.17 0.19
CA SER A 21 7.57 -9.62 0.26
C SER A 21 8.64 -10.10 -0.71
N GLU A 22 9.20 -9.24 -1.56
CA GLU A 22 10.07 -9.63 -2.68
C GLU A 22 9.41 -10.69 -3.58
N MET A 23 8.10 -10.58 -3.76
CA MET A 23 7.26 -11.52 -4.52
C MET A 23 7.18 -12.94 -3.91
N ASN A 24 7.48 -13.09 -2.63
CA ASN A 24 7.38 -14.37 -1.94
C ASN A 24 5.97 -14.53 -1.33
N PRO A 25 5.14 -15.46 -1.87
CA PRO A 25 3.79 -15.67 -1.34
C PRO A 25 3.74 -16.25 0.06
N LYS A 26 4.85 -16.81 0.55
CA LYS A 26 4.97 -17.41 1.89
C LYS A 26 5.60 -16.46 2.90
N ALA A 27 5.89 -15.21 2.53
CA ALA A 27 6.54 -14.25 3.43
C ALA A 27 5.74 -14.03 4.71
N THR A 28 6.46 -14.02 5.83
CA THR A 28 5.89 -13.77 7.16
C THR A 28 6.81 -12.80 7.90
N SER A 29 6.26 -11.69 8.40
CA SER A 29 7.03 -10.73 9.18
C SER A 29 6.99 -11.03 10.67
N ALA A 30 7.93 -10.44 11.43
CA ALA A 30 7.94 -10.52 12.89
C ALA A 30 6.65 -9.94 13.51
N ALA A 31 6.04 -8.97 12.87
CA ALA A 31 4.78 -8.36 13.31
C ALA A 31 3.53 -9.18 12.93
N GLY A 32 3.70 -10.31 12.25
CA GLY A 32 2.59 -11.18 11.85
C GLY A 32 1.92 -10.82 10.54
N ALA A 33 2.55 -9.99 9.71
CA ALA A 33 2.08 -9.73 8.36
C ALA A 33 2.36 -10.93 7.44
N LEU A 34 1.43 -11.25 6.54
CA LEU A 34 1.42 -12.50 5.79
C LEU A 34 1.28 -12.27 4.28
N GLY A 35 2.07 -13.01 3.51
CA GLY A 35 1.92 -13.19 2.08
C GLY A 35 2.45 -12.04 1.24
N LEU A 36 2.06 -12.03 -0.02
CA LEU A 36 2.59 -11.11 -1.05
C LEU A 36 2.49 -9.64 -0.64
N MET A 37 1.35 -9.20 -0.17
CA MET A 37 1.12 -7.80 0.21
C MET A 37 1.29 -7.56 1.72
N GLN A 38 1.78 -8.54 2.47
CA GLN A 38 2.07 -8.45 3.90
C GLN A 38 0.89 -7.90 4.71
N LEU A 39 -0.23 -8.61 4.64
CA LEU A 39 -1.44 -8.24 5.37
C LEU A 39 -1.42 -8.79 6.80
N ILE A 40 -1.73 -7.92 7.74
CA ILE A 40 -2.04 -8.33 9.10
C ILE A 40 -3.43 -8.98 9.10
N PRO A 41 -3.61 -10.14 9.79
CA PRO A 41 -4.88 -10.87 9.74
C PRO A 41 -6.12 -10.04 10.08
N ALA A 42 -6.03 -9.12 11.05
CA ALA A 42 -7.15 -8.25 11.38
C ALA A 42 -7.58 -7.36 10.21
N THR A 43 -6.63 -6.78 9.49
CA THR A 43 -6.88 -5.97 8.30
C THR A 43 -7.47 -6.83 7.18
N ALA A 44 -6.89 -8.00 6.95
CA ALA A 44 -7.38 -8.94 5.94
C ALA A 44 -8.82 -9.38 6.22
N ASN A 45 -9.16 -9.65 7.48
CA ASN A 45 -10.51 -9.99 7.89
C ASN A 45 -11.50 -8.85 7.61
N GLN A 46 -11.13 -7.61 7.91
CA GLN A 46 -11.97 -6.44 7.59
C GLN A 46 -12.22 -6.33 6.09
N MET A 47 -11.21 -6.56 5.27
CA MET A 47 -11.36 -6.50 3.81
C MET A 47 -12.21 -7.64 3.27
N ALA A 48 -12.04 -8.84 3.80
CA ALA A 48 -12.88 -9.99 3.46
C ALA A 48 -14.35 -9.70 3.76
N ASN A 49 -14.63 -9.17 4.96
CA ASN A 49 -15.99 -8.79 5.35
C ASN A 49 -16.58 -7.72 4.42
N LYS A 50 -15.79 -6.72 4.07
CA LYS A 50 -16.19 -5.66 3.14
C LYS A 50 -16.59 -6.22 1.76
N LEU A 51 -15.90 -7.27 1.31
CA LEU A 51 -16.16 -7.91 0.02
C LEU A 51 -17.19 -9.04 0.08
N GLY A 52 -17.73 -9.35 1.26
CA GLY A 52 -18.65 -10.48 1.44
C GLY A 52 -17.97 -11.84 1.32
N LEU A 53 -16.65 -11.89 1.55
CA LEU A 53 -15.87 -13.14 1.51
C LEU A 53 -15.68 -13.72 2.91
N THR A 54 -15.59 -15.04 2.99
CA THR A 54 -15.20 -15.72 4.23
C THR A 54 -13.71 -15.50 4.46
N PHE A 55 -13.36 -15.04 5.66
CA PHE A 55 -11.95 -14.87 6.03
C PHE A 55 -11.33 -16.22 6.39
N ASP A 56 -10.17 -16.50 5.79
CA ASP A 56 -9.34 -17.66 6.08
C ASP A 56 -7.88 -17.22 6.14
N LYS A 57 -7.31 -17.22 7.35
CA LYS A 57 -5.94 -16.80 7.59
C LYS A 57 -4.92 -17.60 6.79
N SER A 58 -5.12 -18.91 6.63
CA SER A 58 -4.19 -19.79 5.91
C SER A 58 -4.07 -19.42 4.43
N ARG A 59 -5.15 -18.92 3.83
CA ARG A 59 -5.16 -18.50 2.44
C ARG A 59 -4.30 -17.26 2.18
N LEU A 60 -3.97 -16.49 3.20
CA LEU A 60 -3.09 -15.32 3.01
C LEU A 60 -1.70 -15.73 2.49
N THR A 61 -1.23 -16.93 2.79
CA THR A 61 0.04 -17.48 2.30
C THR A 61 -0.12 -18.61 1.29
N ASP A 62 -1.29 -19.24 1.22
CA ASP A 62 -1.54 -20.40 0.35
C ASP A 62 -2.25 -20.06 -0.95
N ASP A 63 -2.87 -18.88 -1.02
CA ASP A 63 -3.66 -18.43 -2.17
C ASP A 63 -3.25 -17.01 -2.56
N THR A 64 -2.43 -16.90 -3.61
CA THR A 64 -1.92 -15.61 -4.09
C THR A 64 -3.03 -14.66 -4.51
N ASN A 65 -4.07 -15.15 -5.20
CA ASN A 65 -5.20 -14.30 -5.60
C ASN A 65 -5.95 -13.75 -4.39
N TYR A 66 -6.16 -14.57 -3.38
CA TYR A 66 -6.82 -14.15 -2.14
C TYR A 66 -6.06 -13.02 -1.46
N ASN A 67 -4.75 -13.16 -1.30
CA ASN A 67 -3.91 -12.11 -0.71
C ASN A 67 -3.96 -10.83 -1.54
N LEU A 68 -3.81 -10.92 -2.87
CA LEU A 68 -3.82 -9.76 -3.76
C LEU A 68 -5.18 -9.05 -3.77
N VAL A 69 -6.28 -9.77 -3.77
CA VAL A 69 -7.62 -9.17 -3.72
C VAL A 69 -7.82 -8.37 -2.42
N LEU A 70 -7.48 -8.96 -1.28
CA LEU A 70 -7.62 -8.27 0.01
C LEU A 70 -6.65 -7.11 0.14
N GLY A 71 -5.39 -7.29 -0.27
CA GLY A 71 -4.37 -6.24 -0.20
C GLY A 71 -4.68 -5.07 -1.13
N THR A 72 -5.13 -5.34 -2.33
CA THR A 72 -5.53 -4.31 -3.31
C THR A 72 -6.74 -3.53 -2.81
N THR A 73 -7.72 -4.21 -2.23
CA THR A 73 -8.89 -3.57 -1.62
C THR A 73 -8.48 -2.64 -0.50
N TYR A 74 -7.56 -3.05 0.35
CA TYR A 74 -7.03 -2.22 1.43
C TYR A 74 -6.31 -0.98 0.89
N LEU A 75 -5.39 -1.17 -0.05
CA LEU A 75 -4.63 -0.09 -0.67
C LEU A 75 -5.54 0.91 -1.39
N SER A 76 -6.50 0.43 -2.18
CA SER A 76 -7.48 1.28 -2.86
C SER A 76 -8.30 2.11 -1.88
N GLY A 77 -8.70 1.52 -0.76
CA GLY A 77 -9.40 2.23 0.31
C GLY A 77 -8.56 3.34 0.93
N LEU A 78 -7.27 3.11 1.14
CA LEU A 78 -6.35 4.13 1.64
C LEU A 78 -6.14 5.27 0.63
N ILE A 79 -5.93 4.94 -0.64
CA ILE A 79 -5.79 5.96 -1.70
C ILE A 79 -7.04 6.85 -1.74
N LYS A 80 -8.22 6.26 -1.69
CA LYS A 80 -9.49 7.00 -1.65
C LYS A 80 -9.60 7.86 -0.39
N ARG A 81 -9.24 7.32 0.77
CA ARG A 81 -9.28 8.03 2.04
C ARG A 81 -8.43 9.30 2.03
N TYR A 82 -7.30 9.26 1.34
CA TYR A 82 -6.37 10.39 1.25
C TYR A 82 -6.48 11.15 -0.07
N ASN A 83 -7.65 11.13 -0.70
CA ASN A 83 -7.98 11.92 -1.89
C ASN A 83 -7.00 11.70 -3.06
N GLY A 84 -6.53 10.48 -3.24
CA GLY A 84 -5.60 10.12 -4.31
C GLY A 84 -4.12 10.27 -3.98
N SER A 85 -3.77 10.71 -2.77
CA SER A 85 -2.36 10.85 -2.37
C SER A 85 -1.71 9.47 -2.16
N LEU A 86 -0.82 9.09 -3.07
CA LEU A 86 -0.05 7.86 -2.92
C LEU A 86 0.89 7.94 -1.72
N THR A 87 1.49 9.09 -1.46
CA THR A 87 2.40 9.29 -0.32
C THR A 87 1.70 8.99 1.00
N LEU A 88 0.52 9.59 1.23
CA LEU A 88 -0.23 9.35 2.47
C LEU A 88 -0.76 7.92 2.56
N ALA A 89 -1.23 7.37 1.44
CA ALA A 89 -1.71 5.99 1.38
C ALA A 89 -0.60 4.98 1.71
N LEU A 90 0.59 5.16 1.15
CA LEU A 90 1.75 4.30 1.42
C LEU A 90 2.27 4.44 2.84
N ALA A 91 2.30 5.67 3.37
CA ALA A 91 2.61 5.89 4.78
C ALA A 91 1.65 5.15 5.70
N ALA A 92 0.35 5.20 5.40
CA ALA A 92 -0.68 4.50 6.16
C ALA A 92 -0.59 2.99 6.00
N TYR A 93 -0.27 2.49 4.81
CA TYR A 93 -0.07 1.07 4.57
C TYR A 93 1.06 0.51 5.44
N ASN A 94 2.19 1.22 5.49
CA ASN A 94 3.38 0.79 6.24
C ASN A 94 3.27 1.04 7.75
N ALA A 95 2.84 2.24 8.16
CA ALA A 95 2.89 2.67 9.57
C ALA A 95 1.51 2.79 10.24
N GLY A 96 0.43 2.59 9.50
CA GLY A 96 -0.95 2.68 9.97
C GLY A 96 -1.55 4.08 9.86
N PRO A 97 -2.88 4.17 9.65
CA PRO A 97 -3.59 5.45 9.52
C PRO A 97 -3.49 6.33 10.77
N LYS A 98 -3.38 5.73 11.94
CA LYS A 98 -3.24 6.48 13.21
C LYS A 98 -1.97 7.32 13.25
N ASN A 99 -0.85 6.77 12.78
CA ASN A 99 0.41 7.51 12.69
C ASN A 99 0.33 8.61 11.64
N VAL A 100 -0.25 8.33 10.48
CA VAL A 100 -0.44 9.35 9.44
C VAL A 100 -1.24 10.53 9.97
N ARG A 101 -2.31 10.28 10.73
CA ARG A 101 -3.10 11.34 11.35
C ARG A 101 -2.25 12.22 12.27
N LYS A 102 -1.38 11.61 13.10
CA LYS A 102 -0.45 12.34 13.98
C LYS A 102 0.52 13.19 13.17
N TRP A 103 1.06 12.63 12.09
CA TRP A 103 2.05 13.32 11.26
C TRP A 103 1.45 14.48 10.47
N ILE A 104 0.23 14.33 9.97
CA ILE A 104 -0.51 15.43 9.35
C ILE A 104 -0.72 16.59 10.33
N ARG A 105 -1.14 16.29 11.55
CA ARG A 105 -1.32 17.31 12.59
C ARG A 105 -0.02 18.03 12.95
N ARG A 106 1.09 17.29 12.98
CA ARG A 106 2.38 17.82 13.41
C ARG A 106 3.11 18.57 12.32
N TYR A 107 3.07 18.09 11.10
CA TYR A 107 3.90 18.60 10.01
C TYR A 107 3.11 19.34 8.93
N GLY A 108 1.80 19.25 8.94
CA GLY A 108 0.93 19.80 7.91
C GLY A 108 0.41 18.73 6.96
N ASP A 109 -0.61 19.09 6.19
CA ASP A 109 -1.26 18.20 5.22
C ASP A 109 -0.77 18.51 3.80
N PRO A 110 -0.02 17.62 3.16
CA PRO A 110 0.48 17.87 1.81
C PRO A 110 -0.63 17.90 0.75
N THR A 111 -1.82 17.36 1.05
CA THR A 111 -2.97 17.42 0.14
C THR A 111 -3.70 18.76 0.19
N GLN A 112 -3.43 19.58 1.22
CA GLN A 112 -4.01 20.90 1.41
C GLN A 112 -2.99 22.04 1.18
N ASN A 113 -1.87 21.73 0.54
CA ASN A 113 -0.77 22.67 0.29
C ASN A 113 -0.18 23.32 1.57
N GLU A 114 -0.31 22.63 2.70
CA GLU A 114 0.28 23.11 3.97
C GLU A 114 1.77 22.81 4.06
N ILE A 115 2.25 21.83 3.30
CA ILE A 115 3.64 21.42 3.23
C ILE A 115 3.89 20.74 1.88
N ASP A 116 5.10 20.85 1.35
CA ASP A 116 5.52 20.08 0.18
C ASP A 116 5.60 18.58 0.52
N GLU A 117 5.23 17.73 -0.44
CA GLU A 117 5.16 16.28 -0.26
C GLU A 117 6.50 15.66 0.11
N VAL A 118 7.58 16.10 -0.56
CA VAL A 118 8.94 15.61 -0.27
C VAL A 118 9.36 16.02 1.14
N ASP A 119 9.10 17.27 1.52
CA ASP A 119 9.40 17.78 2.86
C ASP A 119 8.61 17.00 3.93
N TRP A 120 7.34 16.68 3.64
CA TRP A 120 6.52 15.88 4.55
C TRP A 120 7.14 14.50 4.80
N ILE A 121 7.57 13.81 3.73
CA ILE A 121 8.22 12.50 3.83
C ILE A 121 9.48 12.60 4.71
N GLU A 122 10.30 13.63 4.50
CA GLU A 122 11.55 13.81 5.23
C GLU A 122 11.35 14.13 6.71
N GLN A 123 10.21 14.69 7.10
CA GLN A 123 9.86 14.96 8.50
C GLN A 123 9.45 13.71 9.28
N LEU A 124 9.09 12.63 8.63
CA LEU A 124 8.61 11.43 9.31
C LEU A 124 9.67 10.85 10.25
N PRO A 125 9.29 10.52 11.50
CA PRO A 125 10.25 10.07 12.51
C PRO A 125 10.72 8.63 12.32
N TYR A 126 10.10 7.86 11.40
CA TYR A 126 10.45 6.48 11.13
C TYR A 126 11.25 6.36 9.83
N PRO A 127 12.58 6.09 9.91
CA PRO A 127 13.40 5.89 8.71
C PRO A 127 12.87 4.78 7.80
N GLU A 128 12.34 3.70 8.37
CA GLU A 128 11.73 2.60 7.62
C GLU A 128 10.57 3.11 6.75
N THR A 129 9.68 3.92 7.29
CA THR A 129 8.53 4.45 6.55
C THR A 129 8.97 5.42 5.46
N ARG A 130 9.95 6.30 5.74
CA ARG A 130 10.50 7.19 4.71
C ARG A 130 11.06 6.40 3.53
N ASN A 131 11.87 5.40 3.80
CA ASN A 131 12.47 4.55 2.77
C ASN A 131 11.40 3.75 2.01
N TYR A 132 10.41 3.21 2.72
CA TYR A 132 9.31 2.48 2.13
C TYR A 132 8.56 3.32 1.09
N ILE A 133 8.14 4.53 1.46
CA ILE A 133 7.42 5.43 0.55
C ILE A 133 8.27 5.73 -0.69
N GLN A 134 9.52 6.10 -0.50
CA GLN A 134 10.43 6.44 -1.60
C GLN A 134 10.63 5.28 -2.55
N ARG A 135 10.89 4.09 -2.03
CA ARG A 135 11.14 2.89 -2.85
C ARG A 135 9.89 2.46 -3.62
N VAL A 136 8.72 2.50 -3.00
CA VAL A 136 7.48 2.12 -3.67
C VAL A 136 7.14 3.13 -4.77
N LEU A 137 7.31 4.44 -4.53
CA LEU A 137 7.05 5.47 -5.53
C LEU A 137 8.04 5.37 -6.71
N GLU A 138 9.31 5.14 -6.44
CA GLU A 138 10.31 4.89 -7.49
C GLU A 138 9.96 3.66 -8.33
N GLY A 139 9.64 2.55 -7.69
CA GLY A 139 9.23 1.32 -8.36
C GLY A 139 7.95 1.51 -9.17
N ASN A 140 6.99 2.26 -8.65
CA ASN A 140 5.77 2.60 -9.37
C ASN A 140 6.07 3.33 -10.69
N ALA A 141 6.97 4.31 -10.66
CA ALA A 141 7.39 5.03 -11.87
C ALA A 141 8.08 4.10 -12.86
N VAL A 142 9.01 3.26 -12.41
CA VAL A 142 9.72 2.29 -13.27
C VAL A 142 8.76 1.29 -13.90
N TYR A 143 7.86 0.69 -13.12
CA TYR A 143 6.90 -0.28 -13.64
C TYR A 143 5.88 0.36 -14.59
N ASN A 144 5.47 1.61 -14.36
CA ASN A 144 4.62 2.34 -15.29
C ASN A 144 5.31 2.50 -16.64
N ASP A 145 6.58 2.89 -16.67
CA ASP A 145 7.35 3.02 -17.91
C ASP A 145 7.47 1.68 -18.64
N LEU A 146 7.78 0.59 -17.93
CA LEU A 146 7.86 -0.75 -18.51
C LEU A 146 6.53 -1.22 -19.08
N ILE A 147 5.42 -0.97 -18.40
CA ILE A 147 4.07 -1.33 -18.86
C ILE A 147 3.72 -0.51 -20.12
N MET A 148 4.02 0.79 -20.13
CA MET A 148 3.79 1.66 -21.29
C MET A 148 4.62 1.21 -22.50
N GLU A 149 5.89 0.87 -22.33
CA GLU A 149 6.76 0.35 -23.40
C GLU A 149 6.24 -0.96 -23.97
N SER A 150 5.73 -1.86 -23.14
CA SER A 150 5.17 -3.14 -23.59
C SER A 150 3.84 -3.01 -24.34
N SER A 151 3.16 -1.83 -24.22
CA SER A 151 1.89 -1.55 -24.89
C SER A 151 2.07 -0.96 -26.29
N LEU A 152 3.30 -0.61 -26.66
CA LEU A 152 3.66 -0.13 -27.98
C LEU A 152 4.01 -1.31 -28.88
#